data_736a56fe44935057657abafbb69868e4
#
_entry.id   736a56fe44935057657abafbb69868e4
#
_cell.length_a   1.000
_cell.length_b   1.000
_cell.length_c   1.000
_cell.angle_alpha   90.00
_cell.angle_beta   90.00
_cell.angle_gamma   90.00
#
_symmetry.space_group_name_H-M   'P 1'
#
loop_
_entity.id
_entity.type
_entity.pdbx_description
1 polymer ?
#
loop_
_entity_poly.entity_id
_entity_poly.type
_entity_poly.pdbx_seq_one_letter_code
_entity_poly.pdbx_strand_id
1 'polypeptide(L)'
;MSVTSDTATGTGFTAAYAWTAEVDEAPVSVSAAGDLVAVAGAGGTVRVLHAAAGAPVDVFPLSEGLLHAALSPDAQHLVVAGPGGHALWRRADRRVRRALTGERSQAAAWSGTDRVAVAAGRRAVVLRPDGTHVWTTGPGAGAVTGVAWMRGGRWLAVAAYGEVRRHERHPAAPVATYPHTGSRLALALAPTGRWICSGNRDVPLRVWRTRDGDRLALSDAPEKVSRLVFDDTGRWLAADGTPHVTVWDFSGDGPAGSRPRTLLAPAAVTALAWRPGTRAHLASGGDDGTLCLWRAAAGRAGGSLRPAHRYALGAPVVALAWSGPGLLVAATREGRIAALRLPDGTRL
;
A
#
# COMPACT_ATOMS: atom_id res chain seq x y z
N MET A 1 -1.09 -11.04 29.15
CA MET A 1 -0.47 -10.15 28.15
C MET A 1 0.30 -9.08 28.91
N SER A 2 1.63 -9.15 28.91
CA SER A 2 2.48 -8.19 29.60
C SER A 2 2.73 -6.99 28.69
N VAL A 3 2.28 -5.81 29.08
CA VAL A 3 2.62 -4.55 28.43
C VAL A 3 4.00 -4.16 28.92
N THR A 4 5.04 -4.53 28.20
CA THR A 4 6.37 -4.03 28.45
C THR A 4 6.53 -2.68 27.73
N SER A 5 6.83 -1.64 28.48
CA SER A 5 7.25 -0.33 27.97
C SER A 5 8.69 -0.42 27.46
N ASP A 6 8.87 -1.04 26.28
CA ASP A 6 10.16 -1.01 25.59
C ASP A 6 10.27 0.28 24.78
N THR A 7 11.37 1.00 25.01
CA THR A 7 11.69 2.22 24.26
C THR A 7 12.60 1.88 23.10
N ALA A 8 12.17 2.18 21.86
CA ALA A 8 13.05 2.11 20.72
C ALA A 8 14.08 3.26 20.79
N THR A 9 15.34 2.91 20.95
CA THR A 9 16.44 3.90 20.99
C THR A 9 16.80 4.36 19.58
N GLY A 10 16.47 5.62 19.27
CA GLY A 10 16.88 6.32 18.05
C GLY A 10 17.63 7.61 18.40
N THR A 11 18.57 8.01 17.55
CA THR A 11 19.26 9.29 17.71
C THR A 11 18.26 10.43 17.45
N GLY A 12 17.72 11.02 18.52
CA GLY A 12 16.99 12.29 18.47
C GLY A 12 15.53 12.30 18.90
N PHE A 13 14.82 11.17 18.94
CA PHE A 13 13.45 11.11 19.46
C PHE A 13 13.12 9.67 19.88
N THR A 14 12.65 9.48 21.09
CA THR A 14 12.16 8.19 21.56
C THR A 14 10.68 8.09 21.18
N ALA A 15 10.34 7.40 20.09
CA ALA A 15 8.95 7.04 19.88
C ALA A 15 8.59 5.97 20.90
N ALA A 16 7.61 6.27 21.73
CA ALA A 16 7.05 5.24 22.60
C ALA A 16 6.21 4.29 21.77
N TYR A 17 6.43 2.98 21.91
CA TYR A 17 5.46 2.00 21.42
C TYR A 17 4.11 2.27 22.09
N ALA A 18 3.08 2.48 21.29
CA ALA A 18 1.73 2.51 21.81
C ALA A 18 1.32 1.11 22.30
N TRP A 19 1.73 0.10 21.52
CA TRP A 19 1.59 -1.31 21.85
C TRP A 19 2.45 -2.17 20.91
N THR A 20 2.67 -3.41 21.33
CA THR A 20 3.24 -4.47 20.50
C THR A 20 2.37 -5.71 20.60
N ALA A 21 2.34 -6.52 19.54
CA ALA A 21 1.69 -7.82 19.51
C ALA A 21 2.54 -8.79 18.69
N GLU A 22 2.41 -10.06 18.96
CA GLU A 22 3.04 -11.14 18.20
C GLU A 22 1.96 -11.92 17.45
N VAL A 23 2.29 -12.34 16.24
CA VAL A 23 1.49 -13.25 15.42
C VAL A 23 2.31 -14.47 15.07
N ASP A 24 1.67 -15.63 15.04
CA ASP A 24 2.38 -16.93 14.93
C ASP A 24 2.87 -17.24 13.50
N GLU A 25 2.59 -16.37 12.55
CA GLU A 25 2.95 -16.52 11.14
C GLU A 25 3.48 -15.22 10.56
N ALA A 26 4.26 -15.33 9.49
CA ALA A 26 4.83 -14.14 8.82
C ALA A 26 3.71 -13.24 8.25
N PRO A 27 3.63 -11.97 8.67
CA PRO A 27 2.70 -11.02 8.07
C PRO A 27 3.06 -10.75 6.60
N VAL A 28 2.05 -10.65 5.75
CA VAL A 28 2.20 -10.29 4.33
C VAL A 28 1.58 -8.94 4.01
N SER A 29 0.62 -8.49 4.82
CA SER A 29 -0.07 -7.23 4.63
C SER A 29 -0.58 -6.68 5.95
N VAL A 30 -0.47 -5.36 6.12
CA VAL A 30 -1.10 -4.60 7.20
C VAL A 30 -1.95 -3.51 6.58
N SER A 31 -3.17 -3.36 7.06
CA SER A 31 -4.08 -2.29 6.70
C SER A 31 -4.62 -1.62 7.94
N ALA A 32 -4.73 -0.30 7.94
CA ALA A 32 -5.31 0.44 9.04
C ALA A 32 -6.35 1.45 8.53
N ALA A 33 -7.47 1.52 9.20
CA ALA A 33 -8.53 2.49 8.94
C ALA A 33 -9.35 2.71 10.22
N GLY A 34 -9.76 3.95 10.46
CA GLY A 34 -10.49 4.31 11.66
C GLY A 34 -9.77 3.83 12.93
N ASP A 35 -10.47 3.07 13.75
CA ASP A 35 -9.96 2.48 15.00
C ASP A 35 -9.48 1.02 14.86
N LEU A 36 -9.32 0.51 13.63
CA LEU A 36 -8.91 -0.87 13.37
C LEU A 36 -7.57 -0.98 12.64
N VAL A 37 -6.87 -2.07 12.92
CA VAL A 37 -5.71 -2.59 12.19
C VAL A 37 -6.00 -4.03 11.81
N ALA A 38 -5.84 -4.37 10.53
CA ALA A 38 -5.93 -5.73 10.03
C ALA A 38 -4.54 -6.23 9.63
N VAL A 39 -4.18 -7.42 10.07
CA VAL A 39 -2.94 -8.12 9.73
C VAL A 39 -3.30 -9.41 9.03
N ALA A 40 -2.78 -9.59 7.83
CA ALA A 40 -2.93 -10.84 7.07
C ALA A 40 -1.61 -11.61 7.13
N GLY A 41 -1.70 -12.88 7.50
CA GLY A 41 -0.58 -13.79 7.62
C GLY A 41 -0.39 -14.68 6.38
N ALA A 42 0.84 -15.10 6.15
CA ALA A 42 1.20 -15.96 5.02
C ALA A 42 0.52 -17.35 5.08
N GLY A 43 0.23 -17.85 6.27
CA GLY A 43 -0.45 -19.13 6.50
C GLY A 43 -1.97 -19.07 6.37
N GLY A 44 -2.54 -17.88 6.23
CA GLY A 44 -3.98 -17.71 6.02
C GLY A 44 -4.75 -17.14 7.21
N THR A 45 -4.10 -16.81 8.32
CA THR A 45 -4.79 -16.19 9.45
C THR A 45 -4.93 -14.69 9.26
N VAL A 46 -6.12 -14.19 9.53
CA VAL A 46 -6.40 -12.75 9.61
C VAL A 46 -6.62 -12.37 11.07
N ARG A 47 -5.92 -11.33 11.52
CA ARG A 47 -6.14 -10.71 12.83
C ARG A 47 -6.63 -9.28 12.65
N VAL A 48 -7.72 -8.95 13.31
CA VAL A 48 -8.25 -7.59 13.39
C VAL A 48 -8.04 -7.10 14.81
N LEU A 49 -7.38 -5.97 14.96
CA LEU A 49 -6.97 -5.40 16.25
C LEU A 49 -7.53 -3.98 16.40
N HIS A 50 -7.74 -3.55 17.64
CA HIS A 50 -7.96 -2.14 17.94
C HIS A 50 -6.68 -1.33 17.74
N ALA A 51 -6.74 -0.27 16.94
CA ALA A 51 -5.57 0.54 16.60
C ALA A 51 -4.93 1.20 17.84
N ALA A 52 -5.74 1.64 18.81
CA ALA A 52 -5.25 2.36 19.98
C ALA A 52 -4.50 1.49 20.98
N ALA A 53 -4.87 0.20 21.10
CA ALA A 53 -4.41 -0.67 22.17
C ALA A 53 -3.83 -2.03 21.69
N GLY A 54 -3.92 -2.37 20.41
CA GLY A 54 -3.52 -3.67 19.88
C GLY A 54 -4.39 -4.85 20.38
N ALA A 55 -5.49 -4.56 21.09
CA ALA A 55 -6.38 -5.59 21.58
C ALA A 55 -7.11 -6.30 20.43
N PRO A 56 -7.25 -7.64 20.48
CA PRO A 56 -7.93 -8.37 19.42
C PRO A 56 -9.40 -8.05 19.36
N VAL A 57 -9.88 -7.74 18.15
CA VAL A 57 -11.30 -7.58 17.80
C VAL A 57 -11.83 -8.89 17.24
N ASP A 58 -11.07 -9.49 16.32
CA ASP A 58 -11.43 -10.76 15.70
C ASP A 58 -10.17 -11.49 15.19
N VAL A 59 -10.26 -12.83 15.14
CA VAL A 59 -9.23 -13.70 14.53
C VAL A 59 -9.95 -14.80 13.78
N PHE A 60 -9.67 -14.93 12.50
CA PHE A 60 -10.27 -15.99 11.69
C PHE A 60 -9.30 -16.58 10.69
N PRO A 61 -9.31 -17.91 10.50
CA PRO A 61 -8.50 -18.58 9.49
C PRO A 61 -9.20 -18.59 8.13
N LEU A 62 -8.39 -18.49 7.07
CA LEU A 62 -8.74 -18.83 5.72
C LEU A 62 -7.92 -20.04 5.29
N SER A 63 -8.50 -20.90 4.45
CA SER A 63 -7.93 -22.23 4.14
C SER A 63 -6.63 -22.21 3.34
N GLU A 64 -6.25 -21.05 2.81
CA GLU A 64 -5.05 -20.86 1.99
C GLU A 64 -4.36 -19.57 2.39
N GLY A 65 -3.06 -19.48 2.13
CA GLY A 65 -2.25 -18.30 2.45
C GLY A 65 -2.83 -17.01 1.88
N LEU A 66 -2.42 -15.88 2.44
CA LEU A 66 -2.88 -14.56 2.04
C LEU A 66 -1.79 -13.80 1.30
N LEU A 67 -2.21 -12.83 0.50
CA LEU A 67 -1.34 -11.94 -0.27
C LEU A 67 -1.62 -10.46 0.04
N HIS A 68 -2.86 -10.13 0.38
CA HIS A 68 -3.28 -8.75 0.57
C HIS A 68 -4.50 -8.65 1.50
N ALA A 69 -4.56 -7.57 2.27
CA ALA A 69 -5.71 -7.19 3.07
C ALA A 69 -5.92 -5.69 3.00
N ALA A 70 -7.18 -5.24 2.93
CA ALA A 70 -7.53 -3.84 2.95
C ALA A 70 -8.82 -3.59 3.72
N LEU A 71 -8.76 -2.77 4.77
CA LEU A 71 -9.94 -2.24 5.48
C LEU A 71 -10.64 -1.19 4.62
N SER A 72 -11.96 -1.15 4.69
CA SER A 72 -12.73 -0.03 4.14
C SER A 72 -12.42 1.25 4.92
N PRO A 73 -12.54 2.44 4.31
CA PRO A 73 -12.21 3.72 4.98
C PRO A 73 -12.98 3.98 6.28
N ASP A 74 -14.20 3.43 6.42
CA ASP A 74 -15.03 3.50 7.62
C ASP A 74 -14.74 2.41 8.65
N ALA A 75 -13.76 1.52 8.37
CA ALA A 75 -13.42 0.37 9.19
C ALA A 75 -14.58 -0.61 9.47
N GLN A 76 -15.63 -0.61 8.62
CA GLN A 76 -16.76 -1.53 8.80
C GLN A 76 -16.57 -2.85 8.04
N HIS A 77 -15.69 -2.88 7.04
CA HIS A 77 -15.44 -4.05 6.22
C HIS A 77 -13.96 -4.27 5.99
N LEU A 78 -13.57 -5.51 5.79
CA LEU A 78 -12.23 -5.91 5.38
C LEU A 78 -12.34 -6.82 4.18
N VAL A 79 -11.57 -6.58 3.15
CA VAL A 79 -11.31 -7.52 2.06
C VAL A 79 -9.95 -8.16 2.26
N VAL A 80 -9.88 -9.46 2.04
CA VAL A 80 -8.62 -10.21 1.98
C VAL A 80 -8.55 -10.99 0.67
N ALA A 81 -7.35 -11.11 0.12
CA ALA A 81 -7.09 -11.76 -1.16
C ALA A 81 -5.92 -12.73 -1.03
N GLY A 82 -6.01 -13.88 -1.70
CA GLY A 82 -5.02 -14.94 -1.63
C GLY A 82 -5.08 -15.92 -2.80
N PRO A 83 -4.29 -16.99 -2.78
CA PRO A 83 -4.24 -18.00 -3.84
C PRO A 83 -5.58 -18.63 -4.17
N GLY A 84 -6.44 -18.89 -3.19
CA GLY A 84 -7.74 -19.54 -3.36
C GLY A 84 -8.90 -18.61 -3.71
N GLY A 85 -8.65 -17.29 -3.78
CA GLY A 85 -9.70 -16.32 -4.04
C GLY A 85 -9.68 -15.14 -3.06
N HIS A 86 -10.86 -14.66 -2.67
CA HIS A 86 -11.00 -13.55 -1.73
C HIS A 86 -12.10 -13.80 -0.70
N ALA A 87 -12.04 -13.04 0.39
CA ALA A 87 -13.08 -13.03 1.40
C ALA A 87 -13.37 -11.61 1.87
N LEU A 88 -14.61 -11.38 2.29
CA LEU A 88 -15.09 -10.14 2.89
C LEU A 88 -15.50 -10.41 4.34
N TRP A 89 -14.95 -9.65 5.27
CA TRP A 89 -15.35 -9.65 6.68
C TRP A 89 -16.16 -8.38 6.97
N ARG A 90 -17.17 -8.53 7.81
CA ARG A 90 -18.03 -7.43 8.27
C ARG A 90 -17.91 -7.25 9.78
N ARG A 91 -17.64 -6.03 10.22
CA ARG A 91 -17.42 -5.70 11.63
C ARG A 91 -18.65 -5.96 12.51
N ALA A 92 -19.85 -5.61 12.03
CA ALA A 92 -21.07 -5.61 12.84
C ALA A 92 -21.42 -6.98 13.44
N ASP A 93 -21.17 -8.06 12.73
CA ASP A 93 -21.49 -9.43 13.13
C ASP A 93 -20.29 -10.39 13.02
N ARG A 94 -19.11 -9.87 12.69
CA ARG A 94 -17.85 -10.64 12.47
C ARG A 94 -17.99 -11.75 11.42
N ARG A 95 -18.95 -11.59 10.53
CA ARG A 95 -19.22 -12.59 9.49
C ARG A 95 -18.19 -12.49 8.38
N VAL A 96 -17.64 -13.65 8.03
CA VAL A 96 -16.73 -13.82 6.89
C VAL A 96 -17.50 -14.46 5.73
N ARG A 97 -17.56 -13.76 4.60
CA ARG A 97 -18.11 -14.27 3.34
C ARG A 97 -16.96 -14.60 2.40
N ARG A 98 -16.79 -15.86 2.09
CA ARG A 98 -15.75 -16.36 1.19
C ARG A 98 -16.28 -16.44 -0.24
N ALA A 99 -15.49 -15.98 -1.20
CA ALA A 99 -15.67 -16.22 -2.62
C ALA A 99 -14.45 -17.03 -3.11
N LEU A 100 -14.51 -18.32 -2.93
CA LEU A 100 -13.51 -19.26 -3.42
C LEU A 100 -13.78 -19.46 -4.91
N THR A 101 -13.17 -18.67 -5.75
CA THR A 101 -13.36 -18.69 -7.20
C THR A 101 -12.47 -19.72 -7.89
N GLY A 102 -11.54 -20.35 -7.15
CA GLY A 102 -10.46 -21.15 -7.72
C GLY A 102 -9.43 -20.33 -8.48
N GLU A 103 -9.63 -19.02 -8.59
CA GLU A 103 -8.71 -18.09 -9.23
C GLU A 103 -7.95 -17.29 -8.18
N ARG A 104 -6.64 -17.18 -8.36
CA ARG A 104 -5.76 -16.40 -7.50
C ARG A 104 -6.19 -14.93 -7.47
N SER A 105 -6.43 -14.40 -6.28
CA SER A 105 -6.66 -12.98 -6.02
C SER A 105 -5.40 -12.37 -5.41
N GLN A 106 -4.83 -11.33 -6.04
CA GLN A 106 -3.53 -10.79 -5.65
C GLN A 106 -3.59 -9.41 -5.00
N ALA A 107 -4.65 -8.66 -5.27
CA ALA A 107 -4.82 -7.30 -4.78
C ALA A 107 -6.31 -6.98 -4.65
N ALA A 108 -6.60 -6.03 -3.77
CA ALA A 108 -7.94 -5.46 -3.64
C ALA A 108 -7.83 -3.98 -3.27
N ALA A 109 -8.83 -3.19 -3.65
CA ALA A 109 -8.90 -1.77 -3.35
C ALA A 109 -10.33 -1.31 -3.13
N TRP A 110 -10.57 -0.55 -2.08
CA TRP A 110 -11.86 0.08 -1.79
C TRP A 110 -12.04 1.37 -2.60
N SER A 111 -13.28 1.60 -3.03
CA SER A 111 -13.74 2.88 -3.57
C SER A 111 -14.76 3.47 -2.58
N GLY A 112 -14.29 4.37 -1.72
CA GLY A 112 -15.13 4.79 -0.61
C GLY A 112 -15.53 3.60 0.27
N THR A 113 -16.77 3.60 0.74
CA THR A 113 -17.32 2.56 1.64
C THR A 113 -18.30 1.62 0.92
N ASP A 114 -18.60 1.88 -0.34
CA ASP A 114 -19.70 1.22 -1.07
C ASP A 114 -19.24 0.15 -2.06
N ARG A 115 -17.97 0.11 -2.43
CA ARG A 115 -17.43 -0.85 -3.42
C ARG A 115 -16.01 -1.27 -3.12
N VAL A 116 -15.69 -2.49 -3.52
CA VAL A 116 -14.34 -3.02 -3.55
C VAL A 116 -14.05 -3.66 -4.89
N ALA A 117 -12.89 -3.39 -5.47
CA ALA A 117 -12.36 -4.11 -6.61
C ALA A 117 -11.38 -5.16 -6.13
N VAL A 118 -11.47 -6.37 -6.68
CA VAL A 118 -10.58 -7.50 -6.39
C VAL A 118 -9.94 -7.96 -7.69
N ALA A 119 -8.63 -8.14 -7.70
CA ALA A 119 -7.92 -8.79 -8.79
C ALA A 119 -8.17 -10.30 -8.71
N ALA A 120 -8.89 -10.87 -9.66
CA ALA A 120 -9.26 -12.29 -9.71
C ALA A 120 -8.83 -12.90 -11.06
N GLY A 121 -7.78 -13.73 -11.04
CA GLY A 121 -7.20 -14.32 -12.24
C GLY A 121 -6.83 -13.26 -13.28
N ARG A 122 -7.46 -13.29 -14.45
CA ARG A 122 -7.23 -12.34 -15.56
C ARG A 122 -8.23 -11.17 -15.60
N ARG A 123 -9.04 -10.98 -14.55
CA ARG A 123 -10.12 -9.99 -14.45
C ARG A 123 -10.04 -9.21 -13.16
N ALA A 124 -10.66 -8.06 -13.12
CA ALA A 124 -11.03 -7.41 -11.88
C ALA A 124 -12.54 -7.55 -11.67
N VAL A 125 -12.91 -7.97 -10.47
CA VAL A 125 -14.30 -8.11 -10.03
C VAL A 125 -14.61 -6.98 -9.06
N VAL A 126 -15.71 -6.28 -9.30
CA VAL A 126 -16.19 -5.22 -8.41
C VAL A 126 -17.40 -5.72 -7.63
N LEU A 127 -17.32 -5.59 -6.32
CA LEU A 127 -18.30 -6.08 -5.37
C LEU A 127 -18.80 -4.94 -4.48
N ARG A 128 -19.98 -5.09 -3.91
CA ARG A 128 -20.44 -4.34 -2.74
C ARG A 128 -19.81 -4.92 -1.46
N PRO A 129 -19.84 -4.20 -0.34
CA PRO A 129 -19.30 -4.67 0.94
C PRO A 129 -19.94 -5.97 1.43
N ASP A 130 -21.19 -6.23 1.07
CA ASP A 130 -21.91 -7.47 1.38
C ASP A 130 -21.54 -8.65 0.46
N GLY A 131 -20.63 -8.42 -0.51
CA GLY A 131 -20.20 -9.41 -1.50
C GLY A 131 -21.12 -9.51 -2.72
N THR A 132 -22.13 -8.66 -2.84
CA THR A 132 -22.97 -8.61 -4.04
C THR A 132 -22.13 -8.15 -5.24
N HIS A 133 -22.19 -8.93 -6.33
CA HIS A 133 -21.50 -8.61 -7.57
C HIS A 133 -22.09 -7.34 -8.20
N VAL A 134 -21.22 -6.43 -8.63
CA VAL A 134 -21.59 -5.21 -9.35
C VAL A 134 -21.26 -5.32 -10.83
N TRP A 135 -20.00 -5.58 -11.14
CA TRP A 135 -19.53 -5.82 -12.53
C TRP A 135 -18.14 -6.47 -12.55
N THR A 136 -17.76 -6.96 -13.73
CA THR A 136 -16.45 -7.59 -13.96
C THR A 136 -15.85 -7.06 -15.25
N THR A 137 -14.55 -6.80 -15.25
CA THR A 137 -13.82 -6.41 -16.46
C THR A 137 -13.71 -7.57 -17.44
N GLY A 138 -13.54 -7.29 -18.72
CA GLY A 138 -13.06 -8.26 -19.69
C GLY A 138 -11.71 -8.85 -19.25
N PRO A 139 -11.37 -10.07 -19.71
CA PRO A 139 -10.08 -10.68 -19.39
C PRO A 139 -8.93 -9.88 -19.98
N GLY A 140 -7.83 -9.76 -19.22
CA GLY A 140 -6.59 -9.20 -19.73
C GLY A 140 -5.73 -10.24 -20.46
N ALA A 141 -4.62 -9.78 -21.05
CA ALA A 141 -3.62 -10.64 -21.67
C ALA A 141 -2.99 -11.62 -20.65
N GLY A 142 -2.85 -11.18 -19.39
CA GLY A 142 -2.31 -11.98 -18.30
C GLY A 142 -3.06 -11.80 -16.99
N ALA A 143 -2.53 -12.39 -15.93
CA ALA A 143 -3.08 -12.27 -14.59
C ALA A 143 -3.07 -10.81 -14.11
N VAL A 144 -4.14 -10.38 -13.45
CA VAL A 144 -4.24 -9.06 -12.82
C VAL A 144 -3.43 -9.09 -11.53
N THR A 145 -2.47 -8.18 -11.42
CA THR A 145 -1.55 -8.07 -10.28
C THR A 145 -1.86 -6.88 -9.37
N GLY A 146 -2.65 -5.92 -9.85
CA GLY A 146 -3.01 -4.74 -9.09
C GLY A 146 -4.32 -4.12 -9.56
N VAL A 147 -5.04 -3.56 -8.62
CA VAL A 147 -6.25 -2.76 -8.85
C VAL A 147 -6.20 -1.50 -8.00
N ALA A 148 -6.64 -0.38 -8.54
CA ALA A 148 -6.73 0.86 -7.78
C ALA A 148 -7.80 1.80 -8.36
N TRP A 149 -8.47 2.55 -7.49
CA TRP A 149 -9.50 3.50 -7.87
C TRP A 149 -8.95 4.92 -8.05
N MET A 150 -9.57 5.67 -8.92
CA MET A 150 -9.22 7.05 -9.24
C MET A 150 -10.46 7.95 -9.20
N ARG A 151 -10.24 9.24 -8.96
CA ARG A 151 -11.30 10.28 -9.00
C ARG A 151 -12.56 9.88 -8.22
N GLY A 152 -12.40 9.53 -6.95
CA GLY A 152 -13.53 9.18 -6.10
C GLY A 152 -14.33 7.95 -6.58
N GLY A 153 -13.64 6.97 -7.16
CA GLY A 153 -14.26 5.72 -7.62
C GLY A 153 -14.90 5.80 -9.01
N ARG A 154 -14.69 6.90 -9.75
CA ARG A 154 -15.18 7.00 -11.12
C ARG A 154 -14.46 6.06 -12.08
N TRP A 155 -13.15 5.87 -11.89
CA TRP A 155 -12.32 5.01 -12.73
C TRP A 155 -11.63 3.93 -11.91
N LEU A 156 -11.54 2.74 -12.51
CA LEU A 156 -10.75 1.63 -12.00
C LEU A 156 -9.56 1.40 -12.93
N ALA A 157 -8.35 1.47 -12.39
CA ALA A 157 -7.16 0.99 -13.08
C ALA A 157 -6.87 -0.46 -12.68
N VAL A 158 -6.55 -1.26 -13.67
CA VAL A 158 -6.27 -2.69 -13.56
C VAL A 158 -4.91 -2.96 -14.17
N ALA A 159 -3.94 -3.32 -13.36
CA ALA A 159 -2.60 -3.71 -13.80
C ALA A 159 -2.54 -5.21 -14.06
N ALA A 160 -2.07 -5.59 -15.24
CA ALA A 160 -1.84 -6.96 -15.65
C ALA A 160 -0.49 -7.08 -16.36
N TYR A 161 -0.10 -8.30 -16.74
CA TYR A 161 1.06 -8.48 -17.61
C TYR A 161 0.86 -7.73 -18.93
N GLY A 162 1.84 -6.91 -19.28
CA GLY A 162 1.86 -6.18 -20.55
C GLY A 162 1.08 -4.86 -20.59
N GLU A 163 0.22 -4.58 -19.61
CA GLU A 163 -0.66 -3.42 -19.70
C GLU A 163 -1.20 -2.92 -18.35
N VAL A 164 -1.54 -1.65 -18.29
CA VAL A 164 -2.48 -1.09 -17.31
C VAL A 164 -3.73 -0.64 -18.06
N ARG A 165 -4.90 -1.14 -17.69
CA ARG A 165 -6.18 -0.80 -18.29
C ARG A 165 -6.96 0.12 -17.37
N ARG A 166 -7.55 1.16 -17.94
CA ARG A 166 -8.47 2.05 -17.23
C ARG A 166 -9.91 1.73 -17.65
N HIS A 167 -10.76 1.47 -16.69
CA HIS A 167 -12.19 1.23 -16.87
C HIS A 167 -12.98 2.37 -16.23
N GLU A 168 -14.08 2.78 -16.87
CA GLU A 168 -15.14 3.57 -16.23
C GLU A 168 -16.18 2.65 -15.60
N ARG A 169 -17.20 3.25 -14.94
CA ARG A 169 -18.33 2.50 -14.39
C ARG A 169 -18.99 1.68 -15.51
N HIS A 170 -19.01 0.38 -15.37
CA HIS A 170 -19.80 -0.61 -16.12
C HIS A 170 -19.27 -1.21 -17.43
N PRO A 171 -18.41 -0.67 -18.27
CA PRO A 171 -18.03 -1.45 -19.45
C PRO A 171 -16.98 -2.50 -19.12
N ALA A 172 -17.20 -3.71 -19.64
CA ALA A 172 -16.20 -4.78 -19.59
C ALA A 172 -14.92 -4.40 -20.37
N ALA A 173 -15.07 -3.54 -21.39
CA ALA A 173 -13.96 -3.01 -22.18
C ALA A 173 -13.27 -1.83 -21.47
N PRO A 174 -11.94 -1.71 -21.57
CA PRO A 174 -11.23 -0.55 -21.06
C PRO A 174 -11.50 0.70 -21.94
N VAL A 175 -11.57 1.87 -21.31
CA VAL A 175 -11.62 3.16 -22.03
C VAL A 175 -10.24 3.68 -22.43
N ALA A 176 -9.20 3.14 -21.83
CA ALA A 176 -7.80 3.40 -22.19
C ALA A 176 -6.91 2.24 -21.76
N THR A 177 -5.87 1.99 -22.53
CA THR A 177 -4.83 1.01 -22.23
C THR A 177 -3.47 1.66 -22.30
N TYR A 178 -2.65 1.43 -21.26
CA TYR A 178 -1.30 1.95 -21.13
C TYR A 178 -0.32 0.77 -21.25
N PRO A 179 0.41 0.64 -22.36
CA PRO A 179 1.28 -0.52 -22.58
C PRO A 179 2.47 -0.52 -21.63
N HIS A 180 2.75 -1.68 -21.07
CA HIS A 180 3.87 -1.89 -20.15
C HIS A 180 4.50 -3.25 -20.41
N THR A 181 5.81 -3.36 -20.33
CA THR A 181 6.54 -4.65 -20.46
C THR A 181 6.86 -5.20 -19.08
N GLY A 182 6.77 -6.51 -18.91
CA GLY A 182 7.12 -7.22 -17.70
C GLY A 182 5.95 -7.67 -16.82
N SER A 183 6.25 -8.53 -15.85
CA SER A 183 5.32 -9.11 -14.88
C SER A 183 5.50 -8.46 -13.49
N ARG A 184 4.48 -8.55 -12.63
CA ARG A 184 4.46 -8.02 -11.25
C ARG A 184 4.67 -6.51 -11.20
N LEU A 185 3.71 -5.79 -11.75
CA LEU A 185 3.71 -4.35 -11.76
C LEU A 185 3.41 -3.79 -10.35
N ALA A 186 4.32 -2.97 -9.84
CA ALA A 186 3.95 -1.97 -8.85
C ALA A 186 3.07 -0.94 -9.55
N LEU A 187 1.91 -0.65 -9.01
CA LEU A 187 0.95 0.30 -9.55
C LEU A 187 0.64 1.37 -8.51
N ALA A 188 0.78 2.63 -8.89
CA ALA A 188 0.30 3.75 -8.10
C ALA A 188 -0.50 4.71 -8.96
N LEU A 189 -1.61 5.17 -8.41
CA LEU A 189 -2.47 6.16 -9.04
C LEU A 189 -2.47 7.43 -8.19
N ALA A 190 -2.24 8.56 -8.84
CA ALA A 190 -2.43 9.82 -8.15
C ALA A 190 -3.91 9.97 -7.74
N PRO A 191 -4.22 10.31 -6.46
CA PRO A 191 -5.60 10.54 -6.02
C PRO A 191 -6.36 11.56 -6.88
N THR A 192 -5.64 12.53 -7.44
CA THR A 192 -6.17 13.51 -8.41
C THR A 192 -6.69 12.87 -9.69
N GLY A 193 -6.32 11.63 -9.98
CA GLY A 193 -6.64 10.94 -11.22
C GLY A 193 -5.88 11.43 -12.44
N ARG A 194 -4.83 12.26 -12.27
CA ARG A 194 -4.05 12.82 -13.40
C ARG A 194 -2.95 11.88 -13.88
N TRP A 195 -2.46 10.98 -13.02
CA TRP A 195 -1.26 10.19 -13.26
C TRP A 195 -1.47 8.72 -12.93
N ILE A 196 -0.91 7.87 -13.78
CA ILE A 196 -0.72 6.44 -13.55
C ILE A 196 0.78 6.19 -13.54
N CYS A 197 1.28 5.54 -12.51
CA CYS A 197 2.67 5.15 -12.39
C CYS A 197 2.77 3.64 -12.24
N SER A 198 3.69 3.02 -12.95
CA SER A 198 3.95 1.59 -12.81
C SER A 198 5.45 1.30 -12.90
N GLY A 199 5.84 0.27 -12.20
CA GLY A 199 7.20 -0.23 -12.21
C GLY A 199 7.24 -1.72 -11.97
N ASN A 200 8.37 -2.34 -12.25
CA ASN A 200 8.68 -3.71 -11.89
C ASN A 200 10.20 -3.85 -11.71
N ARG A 201 10.69 -5.07 -11.54
CA ARG A 201 12.12 -5.34 -11.37
C ARG A 201 12.92 -5.31 -12.68
N ASP A 202 12.25 -5.29 -13.83
CA ASP A 202 12.86 -5.51 -15.14
C ASP A 202 12.88 -4.24 -15.99
N VAL A 203 12.05 -3.24 -15.65
CA VAL A 203 11.95 -1.98 -16.39
C VAL A 203 11.87 -0.77 -15.47
N PRO A 204 12.40 0.38 -15.91
CA PRO A 204 12.33 1.63 -15.16
C PRO A 204 10.89 2.08 -14.87
N LEU A 205 10.73 2.89 -13.84
CA LEU A 205 9.48 3.56 -13.51
C LEU A 205 8.89 4.27 -14.74
N ARG A 206 7.63 3.97 -15.04
CA ARG A 206 6.86 4.58 -16.12
C ARG A 206 5.74 5.42 -15.56
N VAL A 207 5.51 6.57 -16.20
CA VAL A 207 4.48 7.53 -15.83
C VAL A 207 3.65 7.87 -17.06
N TRP A 208 2.33 7.79 -16.93
CA TRP A 208 1.38 8.22 -17.95
C TRP A 208 0.46 9.31 -17.43
N ARG A 209 0.23 10.30 -18.26
CA ARG A 209 -0.80 11.30 -18.06
C ARG A 209 -2.14 10.73 -18.53
N THR A 210 -3.13 10.72 -17.65
CA THR A 210 -4.41 10.01 -17.91
C THR A 210 -5.29 10.68 -18.96
N ARG A 211 -5.14 12.00 -19.20
CA ARG A 211 -6.03 12.75 -20.10
C ARG A 211 -5.78 12.42 -21.59
N ASP A 212 -4.54 12.18 -21.96
CA ASP A 212 -4.09 11.98 -23.35
C ASP A 212 -3.34 10.65 -23.55
N GLY A 213 -2.95 9.99 -22.47
CA GLY A 213 -2.19 8.74 -22.52
C GLY A 213 -0.69 8.94 -22.75
N ASP A 214 -0.22 10.18 -22.77
CA ASP A 214 1.18 10.49 -22.98
C ASP A 214 2.06 9.88 -21.88
N ARG A 215 3.16 9.26 -22.34
CA ARG A 215 4.19 8.75 -21.44
C ARG A 215 5.23 9.82 -21.18
N LEU A 216 5.46 10.12 -19.91
CA LEU A 216 6.52 11.01 -19.49
C LEU A 216 7.85 10.26 -19.38
N ALA A 217 8.91 10.86 -19.93
CA ALA A 217 10.27 10.44 -19.65
C ALA A 217 10.73 11.01 -18.31
N LEU A 218 11.25 10.16 -17.43
CA LEU A 218 11.84 10.56 -16.18
C LEU A 218 13.38 10.43 -16.27
N SER A 219 14.08 11.50 -15.90
CA SER A 219 15.53 11.42 -15.69
C SER A 219 15.80 10.74 -14.35
N ASP A 220 16.83 9.91 -14.28
CA ASP A 220 17.24 9.23 -13.05
C ASP A 220 16.13 8.32 -12.43
N ALA A 221 15.25 7.76 -13.27
CA ALA A 221 14.23 6.81 -12.83
C ALA A 221 14.89 5.52 -12.33
N PRO A 222 14.48 4.98 -11.16
CA PRO A 222 15.05 3.73 -10.67
C PRO A 222 14.73 2.56 -11.61
N GLU A 223 15.70 1.68 -11.83
CA GLU A 223 15.56 0.54 -12.74
C GLU A 223 14.72 -0.60 -12.15
N LYS A 224 14.70 -0.74 -10.83
CA LYS A 224 14.01 -1.82 -10.13
C LYS A 224 13.04 -1.22 -9.12
N VAL A 225 11.75 -1.22 -9.48
CA VAL A 225 10.70 -0.67 -8.64
C VAL A 225 9.71 -1.77 -8.27
N SER A 226 9.60 -2.03 -6.99
CA SER A 226 8.66 -3.03 -6.43
C SER A 226 7.52 -2.36 -5.65
N ARG A 227 7.71 -1.11 -5.24
CA ARG A 227 6.74 -0.33 -4.47
C ARG A 227 6.64 1.09 -4.97
N LEU A 228 5.43 1.52 -5.19
CA LEU A 228 5.05 2.86 -5.58
C LEU A 228 3.91 3.33 -4.71
N VAL A 229 4.02 4.50 -4.12
CA VAL A 229 2.95 5.09 -3.32
C VAL A 229 2.89 6.60 -3.55
N PHE A 230 1.69 7.12 -3.84
CA PHE A 230 1.41 8.55 -3.80
C PHE A 230 1.00 8.97 -2.38
N ASP A 231 1.31 10.22 -2.03
CA ASP A 231 0.71 10.87 -0.89
C ASP A 231 -0.79 11.14 -1.14
N ASP A 232 -1.52 11.53 -0.10
CA ASP A 232 -2.97 11.81 -0.16
C ASP A 232 -3.33 13.01 -1.05
N THR A 233 -2.39 13.92 -1.29
CA THR A 233 -2.58 15.04 -2.21
C THR A 233 -2.34 14.68 -3.67
N GLY A 234 -1.65 13.57 -3.94
CA GLY A 234 -1.20 13.16 -5.28
C GLY A 234 -0.08 14.03 -5.84
N ARG A 235 0.58 14.79 -5.00
CA ARG A 235 1.74 15.60 -5.36
C ARG A 235 3.05 14.81 -5.28
N TRP A 236 3.21 13.95 -4.28
CA TRP A 236 4.45 13.26 -4.04
C TRP A 236 4.33 11.76 -4.32
N LEU A 237 5.17 11.26 -5.21
CA LEU A 237 5.33 9.83 -5.45
C LEU A 237 6.63 9.36 -4.82
N ALA A 238 6.56 8.36 -3.96
CA ALA A 238 7.72 7.60 -3.50
C ALA A 238 7.82 6.29 -4.28
N ALA A 239 9.02 5.99 -4.76
CA ALA A 239 9.38 4.74 -5.41
C ALA A 239 10.56 4.11 -4.69
N ASP A 240 10.48 2.81 -4.38
CA ASP A 240 11.67 2.08 -3.95
C ASP A 240 12.65 1.97 -5.11
N GLY A 241 13.92 1.97 -4.79
CA GLY A 241 15.01 1.72 -5.72
C GLY A 241 16.17 1.21 -4.88
N THR A 242 16.89 0.19 -5.34
CA THR A 242 17.92 -0.42 -4.52
C THR A 242 19.18 0.43 -4.49
N PRO A 243 19.66 0.87 -3.32
CA PRO A 243 19.12 0.70 -1.96
C PRO A 243 18.20 1.84 -1.49
N HIS A 244 18.04 2.92 -2.24
CA HIS A 244 17.44 4.17 -1.81
C HIS A 244 15.99 4.33 -2.29
N VAL A 245 15.26 5.28 -1.70
CA VAL A 245 13.93 5.70 -2.16
C VAL A 245 14.07 6.98 -2.97
N THR A 246 13.42 7.04 -4.11
CA THR A 246 13.29 8.28 -4.91
C THR A 246 11.92 8.90 -4.67
N VAL A 247 11.89 10.24 -4.54
CA VAL A 247 10.67 11.01 -4.32
C VAL A 247 10.53 12.07 -5.40
N TRP A 248 9.43 11.98 -6.14
CA TRP A 248 9.11 12.83 -7.28
C TRP A 248 8.02 13.85 -6.95
N ASP A 249 8.19 15.10 -7.43
CA ASP A 249 7.17 16.16 -7.34
C ASP A 249 6.28 16.13 -8.60
N PHE A 250 5.02 15.82 -8.43
CA PHE A 250 3.99 15.78 -9.48
C PHE A 250 3.13 17.05 -9.54
N SER A 251 3.59 18.15 -8.94
CA SER A 251 2.93 19.46 -9.10
C SER A 251 2.99 19.95 -10.55
N GLY A 252 2.13 20.89 -10.90
CA GLY A 252 2.07 21.46 -12.25
C GLY A 252 1.79 20.41 -13.32
N ASP A 253 2.64 20.35 -14.35
CA ASP A 253 2.53 19.41 -15.46
C ASP A 253 3.27 18.09 -15.22
N GLY A 254 3.65 17.82 -13.97
CA GLY A 254 4.24 16.57 -13.55
C GLY A 254 5.77 16.62 -13.50
N PRO A 255 6.42 15.45 -13.31
CA PRO A 255 7.85 15.35 -13.00
C PRO A 255 8.76 15.40 -14.24
N ALA A 256 8.23 15.59 -15.45
CA ALA A 256 9.05 15.61 -16.67
C ALA A 256 10.17 16.66 -16.58
N GLY A 257 11.42 16.22 -16.86
CA GLY A 257 12.58 17.11 -16.79
C GLY A 257 13.05 17.47 -15.37
N SER A 258 12.36 17.00 -14.32
CA SER A 258 12.79 17.19 -12.93
C SER A 258 13.67 16.02 -12.46
N ARG A 259 14.49 16.28 -11.43
CA ARG A 259 15.24 15.23 -10.73
C ARG A 259 14.53 14.85 -9.44
N PRO A 260 14.50 13.55 -9.07
CA PRO A 260 13.93 13.14 -7.81
C PRO A 260 14.78 13.57 -6.62
N ARG A 261 14.18 13.63 -5.44
CA ARG A 261 14.91 13.61 -4.19
C ARG A 261 15.27 12.17 -3.86
N THR A 262 16.49 11.93 -3.38
CA THR A 262 16.97 10.62 -2.97
C THR A 262 16.97 10.50 -1.47
N LEU A 263 16.21 9.58 -0.90
CA LEU A 263 16.22 9.28 0.53
C LEU A 263 17.25 8.17 0.76
N LEU A 264 18.32 8.50 1.49
CA LEU A 264 19.44 7.58 1.75
C LEU A 264 19.06 6.56 2.83
N ALA A 265 18.30 5.54 2.42
CA ALA A 265 17.92 4.44 3.29
C ALA A 265 19.16 3.61 3.70
N PRO A 266 19.22 3.10 4.96
CA PRO A 266 20.37 2.33 5.43
C PRO A 266 20.47 0.96 4.78
N ALA A 267 19.34 0.39 4.33
CA ALA A 267 19.24 -0.91 3.71
C ALA A 267 18.15 -0.94 2.63
N ALA A 268 17.99 -2.08 1.96
CA ALA A 268 16.95 -2.25 0.95
C ALA A 268 15.54 -2.04 1.55
N VAL A 269 14.77 -1.19 0.88
CA VAL A 269 13.44 -0.81 1.36
C VAL A 269 12.42 -1.86 0.98
N THR A 270 11.66 -2.31 1.96
CA THR A 270 10.66 -3.38 1.85
C THR A 270 9.23 -2.89 2.04
N ALA A 271 9.03 -1.70 2.63
CA ALA A 271 7.72 -1.11 2.84
C ALA A 271 7.80 0.42 2.79
N LEU A 272 6.75 1.05 2.25
CA LEU A 272 6.59 2.50 2.16
C LEU A 272 5.16 2.89 2.56
N ALA A 273 5.02 3.94 3.36
CA ALA A 273 3.71 4.51 3.72
C ALA A 273 3.79 6.01 3.97
N TRP A 274 3.00 6.80 3.23
CA TRP A 274 2.86 8.24 3.49
C TRP A 274 1.99 8.48 4.72
N ARG A 275 2.44 9.43 5.56
CA ARG A 275 1.65 9.89 6.72
C ARG A 275 0.48 10.73 6.22
N PRO A 276 -0.78 10.34 6.50
CA PRO A 276 -1.94 11.07 6.00
C PRO A 276 -2.06 12.45 6.64
N GLY A 277 -2.61 13.42 5.88
CA GLY A 277 -2.88 14.77 6.37
C GLY A 277 -1.62 15.61 6.69
N THR A 278 -0.43 15.19 6.25
CA THR A 278 0.81 15.89 6.51
C THR A 278 1.52 16.34 5.23
N ARG A 279 2.46 17.30 5.37
CA ARG A 279 3.23 17.79 4.23
C ARG A 279 4.40 16.85 3.92
N ALA A 280 4.10 15.77 3.19
CA ALA A 280 5.09 14.85 2.64
C ALA A 280 6.00 14.18 3.71
N HIS A 281 5.40 13.66 4.77
CA HIS A 281 6.09 12.77 5.69
C HIS A 281 5.92 11.32 5.23
N LEU A 282 7.02 10.61 5.07
CA LEU A 282 7.08 9.23 4.61
C LEU A 282 7.66 8.34 5.71
N ALA A 283 7.11 7.15 5.85
CA ALA A 283 7.73 6.05 6.59
C ALA A 283 8.27 5.02 5.61
N SER A 284 9.47 4.49 5.86
CA SER A 284 10.04 3.37 5.13
C SER A 284 10.53 2.28 6.07
N GLY A 285 10.28 1.03 5.73
CA GLY A 285 10.82 -0.14 6.43
C GLY A 285 11.90 -0.80 5.59
N GLY A 286 12.96 -1.26 6.24
CA GLY A 286 14.10 -1.94 5.63
C GLY A 286 14.15 -3.43 5.91
N ASP A 287 14.89 -4.18 5.09
CA ASP A 287 15.18 -5.61 5.29
C ASP A 287 16.16 -5.88 6.45
N ASP A 288 16.82 -4.82 6.94
CA ASP A 288 17.65 -4.84 8.16
C ASP A 288 16.84 -4.64 9.46
N GLY A 289 15.51 -4.49 9.35
CA GLY A 289 14.63 -4.17 10.47
C GLY A 289 14.61 -2.70 10.87
N THR A 290 15.22 -1.82 10.09
CA THR A 290 15.20 -0.38 10.33
C THR A 290 13.89 0.23 9.83
N LEU A 291 13.22 0.98 10.69
CA LEU A 291 12.12 1.87 10.33
C LEU A 291 12.63 3.32 10.28
N CYS A 292 12.47 3.99 9.16
CA CYS A 292 12.88 5.38 8.98
C CYS A 292 11.67 6.29 8.76
N LEU A 293 11.74 7.49 9.35
CA LEU A 293 10.78 8.58 9.09
C LEU A 293 11.51 9.71 8.36
N TRP A 294 10.83 10.28 7.34
CA TRP A 294 11.41 11.22 6.41
C TRP A 294 10.55 12.48 6.27
N ARG A 295 11.23 13.65 6.15
CA ARG A 295 10.66 14.86 5.55
C ARG A 295 10.90 14.81 4.05
N ALA A 296 10.13 14.03 3.33
CA ALA A 296 10.44 13.68 1.95
C ALA A 296 10.38 14.86 0.97
N ALA A 297 9.67 15.95 1.31
CA ALA A 297 9.63 17.18 0.52
C ALA A 297 10.73 18.20 0.89
N ALA A 298 11.55 17.92 1.89
CA ALA A 298 12.64 18.83 2.28
C ALA A 298 13.73 18.87 1.21
N GLY A 299 14.48 19.98 1.19
CA GLY A 299 15.59 20.15 0.25
C GLY A 299 15.18 20.42 -1.20
N ARG A 300 16.18 20.47 -2.08
CA ARG A 300 16.02 20.73 -3.52
C ARG A 300 15.75 19.44 -4.28
N ALA A 301 15.14 19.55 -5.47
CA ALA A 301 15.15 18.49 -6.46
C ALA A 301 16.58 18.07 -6.81
N GLY A 302 16.84 16.77 -6.99
CA GLY A 302 18.18 16.21 -7.19
C GLY A 302 19.03 16.07 -5.92
N GLY A 303 18.53 16.54 -4.76
CA GLY A 303 19.26 16.42 -3.49
C GLY A 303 19.02 15.10 -2.78
N SER A 304 19.95 14.76 -1.87
CA SER A 304 19.86 13.58 -1.00
C SER A 304 19.44 13.97 0.41
N LEU A 305 18.61 13.15 1.03
CA LEU A 305 18.08 13.34 2.37
C LEU A 305 18.44 12.17 3.28
N ARG A 306 18.78 12.49 4.53
CA ARG A 306 18.91 11.50 5.60
C ARG A 306 17.58 11.39 6.35
N PRO A 307 17.29 10.22 6.97
CA PRO A 307 16.08 10.09 7.79
C PRO A 307 16.08 11.09 8.96
N ALA A 308 14.90 11.65 9.23
CA ALA A 308 14.70 12.48 10.40
C ALA A 308 14.77 11.65 11.69
N HIS A 309 14.24 10.42 11.65
CA HIS A 309 14.27 9.46 12.76
C HIS A 309 14.49 8.05 12.24
N ARG A 310 15.14 7.22 13.06
CA ARG A 310 15.36 5.79 12.83
C ARG A 310 14.96 5.00 14.07
N TYR A 311 14.34 3.84 13.84
CA TYR A 311 13.96 2.89 14.89
C TYR A 311 14.38 1.50 14.46
N ALA A 312 14.93 0.71 15.37
CA ALA A 312 15.24 -0.70 15.14
C ALA A 312 14.08 -1.55 15.63
N LEU A 313 13.50 -2.37 14.76
CA LEU A 313 12.42 -3.30 15.10
C LEU A 313 12.92 -4.73 15.32
N GLY A 314 14.21 -4.97 15.09
CA GLY A 314 14.89 -6.24 15.37
C GLY A 314 14.77 -7.29 14.27
N ALA A 315 13.82 -7.14 13.33
CA ALA A 315 13.62 -8.06 12.21
C ALA A 315 13.11 -7.32 10.97
N PRO A 316 13.30 -7.87 9.76
CA PRO A 316 12.90 -7.22 8.49
C PRO A 316 11.47 -6.70 8.52
N VAL A 317 11.29 -5.42 8.19
CA VAL A 317 9.96 -4.80 8.12
C VAL A 317 9.30 -5.21 6.81
N VAL A 318 8.12 -5.81 6.84
CA VAL A 318 7.44 -6.31 5.65
C VAL A 318 6.24 -5.48 5.24
N ALA A 319 5.60 -4.77 6.19
CA ALA A 319 4.45 -3.93 5.91
C ALA A 319 4.38 -2.75 6.87
N LEU A 320 3.82 -1.64 6.37
CA LEU A 320 3.58 -0.40 7.11
C LEU A 320 2.17 0.11 6.80
N ALA A 321 1.46 0.59 7.82
CA ALA A 321 0.19 1.27 7.66
C ALA A 321 0.03 2.38 8.70
N TRP A 322 -0.60 3.49 8.31
CA TRP A 322 -0.96 4.58 9.21
C TRP A 322 -2.43 4.46 9.64
N SER A 323 -2.67 4.46 10.95
CA SER A 323 -4.01 4.67 11.52
C SER A 323 -4.14 6.14 11.90
N GLY A 324 -4.60 6.94 10.95
CA GLY A 324 -4.58 8.39 11.07
C GLY A 324 -3.15 8.97 11.09
N PRO A 325 -2.99 10.28 11.37
CA PRO A 325 -1.68 10.92 11.35
C PRO A 325 -0.82 10.61 12.58
N GLY A 326 -1.38 10.08 13.66
CA GLY A 326 -0.71 9.91 14.95
C GLY A 326 -0.15 8.51 15.22
N LEU A 327 -0.55 7.48 14.48
CA LEU A 327 -0.18 6.10 14.76
C LEU A 327 0.34 5.38 13.52
N LEU A 328 1.60 4.95 13.57
CA LEU A 328 2.22 4.11 12.55
C LEU A 328 2.28 2.66 13.04
N VAL A 329 1.76 1.73 12.26
CA VAL A 329 1.82 0.30 12.52
C VAL A 329 2.82 -0.33 11.57
N ALA A 330 3.77 -1.06 12.10
CA ALA A 330 4.78 -1.81 11.37
C ALA A 330 4.67 -3.30 11.68
N ALA A 331 4.81 -4.14 10.68
CA ALA A 331 4.91 -5.59 10.83
C ALA A 331 6.27 -6.08 10.38
N THR A 332 6.87 -6.98 11.16
CA THR A 332 8.13 -7.63 10.83
C THR A 332 7.89 -9.03 10.27
N ARG A 333 8.87 -9.56 9.55
CA ARG A 333 8.81 -10.93 8.98
C ARG A 333 8.64 -12.02 10.03
N GLU A 334 9.13 -11.77 11.25
CA GLU A 334 9.09 -12.72 12.36
C GLU A 334 7.78 -12.68 13.15
N GLY A 335 6.80 -11.90 12.71
CA GLY A 335 5.48 -11.86 13.34
C GLY A 335 5.27 -10.74 14.35
N ARG A 336 6.27 -9.91 14.64
CA ARG A 336 6.08 -8.76 15.53
C ARG A 336 5.28 -7.67 14.82
N ILE A 337 4.22 -7.21 15.48
CA ILE A 337 3.44 -6.03 15.10
C ILE A 337 3.75 -4.94 16.13
N ALA A 338 4.23 -3.81 15.67
CA ALA A 338 4.57 -2.67 16.51
C ALA A 338 3.80 -1.43 16.10
N ALA A 339 3.08 -0.82 17.00
CA ALA A 339 2.43 0.47 16.79
C ALA A 339 3.23 1.57 17.50
N LEU A 340 3.66 2.56 16.72
CA LEU A 340 4.44 3.70 17.21
C LEU A 340 3.55 4.94 17.22
N ARG A 341 3.43 5.56 18.37
CA ARG A 341 2.73 6.84 18.51
C ARG A 341 3.67 7.97 18.17
N LEU A 342 3.29 8.74 17.18
CA LEU A 342 4.00 9.96 16.83
C LEU A 342 3.22 11.16 17.35
N PRO A 343 3.86 12.11 18.06
CA PRO A 343 3.17 13.28 18.60
C PRO A 343 2.46 14.06 17.48
N ASP A 344 1.24 14.55 17.77
CA ASP A 344 0.55 15.50 16.92
C ASP A 344 1.37 16.78 16.85
N GLY A 345 1.60 17.28 15.63
CA GLY A 345 2.42 18.47 15.41
C GLY A 345 3.92 18.24 15.46
N THR A 346 4.39 16.97 15.45
CA THR A 346 5.82 16.72 15.30
C THR A 346 6.28 17.35 13.98
N ARG A 347 6.96 18.48 14.11
CA ARG A 347 7.91 18.93 13.11
C ARG A 347 8.98 17.83 13.07
N LEU A 348 8.78 16.82 12.20
CA LEU A 348 9.86 15.88 11.91
C LEU A 348 11.10 16.68 11.50
#